data_fc11da1bd55a647c5367093f95d25216
#
_entry.id   fc11da1bd55a647c5367093f95d25216
#
_cell.length_a   1.000
_cell.length_b   1.000
_cell.length_c   1.000
_cell.angle_alpha   90.00
_cell.angle_beta   90.00
_cell.angle_gamma   90.00
#
_symmetry.space_group_name_H-M   'P 1'
#
loop_
_entity.id
_entity.type
_entity.pdbx_description
1 polymer ?
#
loop_
_entity_poly.entity_id
_entity_poly.type
_entity_poly.pdbx_seq_one_letter_code
_entity_poly.pdbx_strand_id
1 'polypeptide(L)'
;MVLIPTVAVVVVVALVAGLVRFTNWRAQVRAAEAAQLELTRTYDFNPGNIISDGQFFNGSAMSQAEVQSFLDTQGGSLAAMTFDTSNESGEGLCADYTGTKGESAAAIIDQSARACKVSQKVLLTVMQKEQHLVTAVDPSDYQLMAAMGLNCPDTADCDPAYAGFFRQVYGAAKRYRYYLEHEEQYGYTAHNLNYIQYHPNAACGGAQVYIENKATALLYIYTPYQPNIAALAAGNGTGDSCSSYGNRNFALIYTCLLYTSDAADDSLR
;
A
#
# COMPACT_ATOMS: atom_id res chain seq x y z
N MET A 1 -0.94 -5.22 -60.70
CA MET A 1 -0.23 -4.05 -60.15
C MET A 1 -1.09 -3.15 -59.24
N VAL A 2 -2.03 -3.71 -58.47
CA VAL A 2 -2.99 -2.95 -57.59
C VAL A 2 -2.73 -3.16 -56.08
N LEU A 3 -1.87 -4.11 -55.69
CA LEU A 3 -1.64 -4.48 -54.29
C LEU A 3 -0.80 -3.44 -53.51
N ILE A 4 0.13 -2.73 -54.14
CA ILE A 4 1.05 -1.77 -53.48
C ILE A 4 0.30 -0.52 -52.94
N PRO A 5 -0.60 0.15 -53.69
CA PRO A 5 -1.32 1.31 -53.17
C PRO A 5 -2.32 0.97 -52.06
N THR A 6 -2.93 -0.19 -52.06
CA THR A 6 -3.85 -0.63 -51.00
C THR A 6 -3.11 -0.86 -49.66
N VAL A 7 -1.96 -1.50 -49.70
CA VAL A 7 -1.11 -1.69 -48.50
C VAL A 7 -0.66 -0.35 -47.91
N ALA A 8 -0.21 0.59 -48.78
CA ALA A 8 0.19 1.92 -48.31
C ALA A 8 -0.95 2.69 -47.66
N VAL A 9 -2.17 2.63 -48.18
CA VAL A 9 -3.36 3.26 -47.57
C VAL A 9 -3.68 2.65 -46.23
N VAL A 10 -3.67 1.31 -46.08
CA VAL A 10 -3.92 0.62 -44.82
C VAL A 10 -2.88 1.02 -43.76
N VAL A 11 -1.60 1.07 -44.12
CA VAL A 11 -0.52 1.51 -43.23
C VAL A 11 -0.75 2.95 -42.75
N VAL A 12 -1.07 3.86 -43.64
CA VAL A 12 -1.31 5.29 -43.31
C VAL A 12 -2.52 5.40 -42.36
N VAL A 13 -3.62 4.69 -42.63
CA VAL A 13 -4.81 4.70 -41.78
C VAL A 13 -4.47 4.15 -40.38
N ALA A 14 -3.70 3.06 -40.30
CA ALA A 14 -3.26 2.49 -39.02
C ALA A 14 -2.38 3.47 -38.23
N LEU A 15 -1.44 4.15 -38.88
CA LEU A 15 -0.60 5.16 -38.26
C LEU A 15 -1.41 6.36 -37.75
N VAL A 16 -2.35 6.86 -38.54
CA VAL A 16 -3.23 7.98 -38.13
C VAL A 16 -4.11 7.54 -36.95
N ALA A 17 -4.71 6.36 -37.00
CA ALA A 17 -5.52 5.83 -35.91
C ALA A 17 -4.67 5.63 -34.63
N GLY A 18 -3.44 5.14 -34.76
CA GLY A 18 -2.48 5.04 -33.64
C GLY A 18 -2.12 6.40 -33.03
N LEU A 19 -1.86 7.39 -33.90
CA LEU A 19 -1.57 8.76 -33.44
C LEU A 19 -2.75 9.40 -32.72
N VAL A 20 -3.96 9.25 -33.24
CA VAL A 20 -5.19 9.75 -32.60
C VAL A 20 -5.41 9.09 -31.24
N ARG A 21 -5.25 7.76 -31.15
CA ARG A 21 -5.34 7.04 -29.85
C ARG A 21 -4.31 7.54 -28.86
N PHE A 22 -3.07 7.68 -29.30
CA PHE A 22 -1.98 8.17 -28.45
C PHE A 22 -2.23 9.61 -27.95
N THR A 23 -2.66 10.52 -28.84
CA THR A 23 -2.94 11.90 -28.45
C THR A 23 -4.13 11.99 -27.48
N ASN A 24 -5.17 11.19 -27.68
CA ASN A 24 -6.31 11.09 -26.76
C ASN A 24 -5.88 10.53 -25.40
N TRP A 25 -5.11 9.46 -25.37
CA TRP A 25 -4.56 8.91 -24.13
C TRP A 25 -3.72 9.95 -23.38
N ARG A 26 -2.80 10.65 -24.09
CA ARG A 26 -1.99 11.73 -23.50
C ARG A 26 -2.85 12.86 -22.93
N ALA A 27 -3.95 13.21 -23.57
CA ALA A 27 -4.89 14.22 -23.08
C ALA A 27 -5.58 13.75 -21.77
N GLN A 28 -5.98 12.49 -21.70
CA GLN A 28 -6.58 11.89 -20.50
C GLN A 28 -5.57 11.80 -19.33
N VAL A 29 -4.31 11.43 -19.61
CA VAL A 29 -3.23 11.43 -18.61
C VAL A 29 -3.07 12.83 -18.03
N ARG A 30 -2.93 13.86 -18.86
CA ARG A 30 -2.79 15.26 -18.39
C ARG A 30 -3.98 15.71 -17.54
N ALA A 31 -5.20 15.31 -17.90
CA ALA A 31 -6.39 15.64 -17.14
C ALA A 31 -6.38 14.95 -15.76
N ALA A 32 -5.99 13.69 -15.69
CA ALA A 32 -5.85 12.97 -14.43
C ALA A 32 -4.74 13.58 -13.56
N GLU A 33 -3.55 13.85 -14.11
CA GLU A 33 -2.44 14.51 -13.40
C GLU A 33 -2.84 15.89 -12.85
N ALA A 34 -3.61 16.68 -13.61
CA ALA A 34 -4.10 17.98 -13.15
C ALA A 34 -5.09 17.83 -11.98
N ALA A 35 -6.00 16.85 -12.04
CA ALA A 35 -6.92 16.56 -10.95
C ALA A 35 -6.17 16.05 -9.69
N GLN A 36 -5.18 15.19 -9.86
CA GLN A 36 -4.33 14.69 -8.76
C GLN A 36 -3.55 15.84 -8.10
N LEU A 37 -3.00 16.76 -8.89
CA LEU A 37 -2.30 17.93 -8.37
C LEU A 37 -3.23 18.84 -7.53
N GLU A 38 -4.47 19.00 -7.95
CA GLU A 38 -5.47 19.76 -7.18
C GLU A 38 -5.80 19.08 -5.84
N LEU A 39 -5.98 17.77 -5.84
CA LEU A 39 -6.17 16.99 -4.61
C LEU A 39 -4.96 17.12 -3.67
N THR A 40 -3.74 17.05 -4.23
CA THR A 40 -2.49 17.21 -3.46
C THR A 40 -2.43 18.58 -2.80
N ARG A 41 -2.77 19.65 -3.53
CA ARG A 41 -2.74 21.03 -3.01
C ARG A 41 -3.79 21.30 -1.94
N THR A 42 -4.97 20.68 -2.10
CA THR A 42 -6.12 20.95 -1.23
C THR A 42 -6.16 20.07 0.00
N TYR A 43 -5.73 18.81 -0.13
CA TYR A 43 -5.92 17.76 0.89
C TYR A 43 -4.64 17.02 1.27
N ASP A 44 -3.47 17.40 0.71
CA ASP A 44 -2.20 16.71 0.90
C ASP A 44 -2.28 15.22 0.55
N PHE A 45 -3.04 14.88 -0.50
CA PHE A 45 -3.24 13.50 -0.96
C PHE A 45 -3.11 13.40 -2.48
N ASN A 46 -2.12 12.64 -2.96
CA ASN A 46 -1.97 12.31 -4.38
C ASN A 46 -2.42 10.86 -4.65
N PRO A 47 -3.59 10.63 -5.27
CA PRO A 47 -4.06 9.28 -5.56
C PRO A 47 -3.16 8.52 -6.54
N GLY A 48 -2.38 9.19 -7.37
CA GLY A 48 -1.42 8.58 -8.29
C GLY A 48 -0.05 8.28 -7.67
N ASN A 49 0.24 8.89 -6.51
CA ASN A 49 1.52 8.75 -5.81
C ASN A 49 1.31 8.82 -4.29
N ILE A 50 0.66 7.79 -3.73
CA ILE A 50 0.36 7.70 -2.30
C ILE A 50 1.66 7.52 -1.50
N ILE A 51 2.60 6.76 -2.05
CA ILE A 51 3.94 6.53 -1.53
C ILE A 51 4.89 6.22 -2.71
N SER A 52 6.14 6.65 -2.64
CA SER A 52 7.12 6.34 -3.68
C SER A 52 7.66 4.90 -3.57
N ASP A 53 8.14 4.35 -4.70
CA ASP A 53 8.81 3.04 -4.73
C ASP A 53 10.01 3.00 -3.77
N GLY A 54 10.81 4.07 -3.72
CA GLY A 54 11.97 4.16 -2.84
C GLY A 54 11.63 4.14 -1.35
N GLN A 55 10.46 4.66 -0.97
CA GLN A 55 9.98 4.60 0.41
C GLN A 55 9.35 3.24 0.74
N PHE A 56 8.60 2.66 -0.20
CA PHE A 56 7.90 1.39 0.02
C PHE A 56 8.86 0.20 0.04
N PHE A 57 9.78 0.12 -0.93
CA PHE A 57 10.67 -1.04 -1.12
C PHE A 57 12.02 -0.90 -0.41
N ASN A 58 12.12 -0.03 0.59
CA ASN A 58 13.31 0.12 1.43
C ASN A 58 13.24 -0.78 2.66
N GLY A 59 13.59 -2.05 2.53
CA GLY A 59 13.66 -3.01 3.65
C GLY A 59 14.69 -2.69 4.72
N SER A 60 15.39 -1.57 4.62
CA SER A 60 16.37 -1.06 5.60
C SER A 60 16.04 0.37 6.02
N ALA A 61 14.78 0.79 5.90
CA ALA A 61 14.32 2.12 6.29
C ALA A 61 14.45 2.39 7.79
N MET A 62 14.43 1.33 8.60
CA MET A 62 14.70 1.35 10.04
C MET A 62 15.52 0.12 10.41
N SER A 63 16.35 0.23 11.45
CA SER A 63 16.95 -0.91 12.15
C SER A 63 15.96 -1.50 13.16
N GLN A 64 16.20 -2.71 13.65
CA GLN A 64 15.41 -3.30 14.72
C GLN A 64 15.35 -2.40 15.96
N ALA A 65 16.47 -1.77 16.32
CA ALA A 65 16.54 -0.85 17.47
C ALA A 65 15.66 0.40 17.27
N GLU A 66 15.62 0.95 16.06
CA GLU A 66 14.75 2.08 15.73
C GLU A 66 13.28 1.66 15.70
N VAL A 67 12.94 0.46 15.23
CA VAL A 67 11.58 -0.09 15.34
C VAL A 67 11.16 -0.23 16.80
N GLN A 68 12.05 -0.78 17.66
CA GLN A 68 11.79 -0.90 19.10
C GLN A 68 11.57 0.48 19.75
N SER A 69 12.48 1.42 19.53
CA SER A 69 12.37 2.79 20.06
C SER A 69 11.09 3.49 19.60
N PHE A 70 10.70 3.27 18.35
CA PHE A 70 9.44 3.79 17.83
C PHE A 70 8.23 3.18 18.56
N LEU A 71 8.16 1.86 18.72
CA LEU A 71 7.07 1.19 19.45
C LEU A 71 7.00 1.66 20.92
N ASP A 72 8.14 1.81 21.58
CA ASP A 72 8.24 2.35 22.95
C ASP A 72 7.65 3.76 23.03
N THR A 73 7.94 4.61 22.04
CA THR A 73 7.44 6.00 21.98
C THR A 73 5.93 6.05 21.75
N GLN A 74 5.37 5.11 20.99
CA GLN A 74 3.93 5.05 20.76
C GLN A 74 3.12 4.59 21.98
N GLY A 75 3.76 3.98 22.96
CA GLY A 75 3.16 3.62 24.25
C GLY A 75 2.17 2.45 24.20
N GLY A 76 2.11 1.73 23.06
CA GLY A 76 1.31 0.50 22.93
C GLY A 76 2.00 -0.71 23.55
N SER A 77 1.23 -1.73 23.92
CA SER A 77 1.75 -2.97 24.52
C SER A 77 2.64 -3.78 23.59
N LEU A 78 2.53 -3.57 22.27
CA LEU A 78 3.31 -4.30 21.27
C LEU A 78 4.82 -4.17 21.48
N ALA A 79 5.29 -3.04 22.05
CA ALA A 79 6.70 -2.80 22.38
C ALA A 79 7.31 -3.85 23.32
N ALA A 80 6.49 -4.41 24.23
CA ALA A 80 6.92 -5.41 25.22
C ALA A 80 6.53 -6.84 24.82
N MET A 81 5.81 -7.03 23.73
CA MET A 81 5.32 -8.35 23.32
C MET A 81 6.38 -9.18 22.62
N THR A 82 6.33 -10.49 22.87
CA THR A 82 7.13 -11.50 22.17
C THR A 82 6.24 -12.60 21.62
N PHE A 83 6.68 -13.21 20.53
CA PHE A 83 5.92 -14.25 19.82
C PHE A 83 6.85 -15.41 19.45
N ASP A 84 6.32 -16.61 19.45
CA ASP A 84 7.01 -17.75 18.84
C ASP A 84 6.85 -17.67 17.32
N THR A 85 7.96 -17.72 16.60
CA THR A 85 8.00 -17.73 15.15
C THR A 85 8.38 -19.09 14.62
N SER A 86 8.06 -19.37 13.36
CA SER A 86 8.39 -20.61 12.65
C SER A 86 9.30 -20.36 11.45
N ASN A 87 9.98 -21.39 10.99
CA ASN A 87 10.65 -21.32 9.71
C ASN A 87 9.61 -21.17 8.60
N GLU A 88 9.78 -20.18 7.74
CA GLU A 88 8.89 -19.92 6.61
C GLU A 88 9.72 -19.76 5.33
N SER A 89 9.30 -20.40 4.26
CA SER A 89 9.92 -20.22 2.95
C SER A 89 9.48 -18.90 2.32
N GLY A 90 10.44 -18.17 1.78
CA GLY A 90 10.19 -16.99 0.99
C GLY A 90 9.66 -17.26 -0.42
N GLU A 91 9.66 -18.52 -0.87
CA GLU A 91 9.14 -18.97 -2.18
C GLU A 91 9.72 -18.19 -3.37
N GLY A 92 10.97 -17.74 -3.26
CA GLY A 92 11.63 -16.90 -4.26
C GLY A 92 11.22 -15.41 -4.24
N LEU A 93 10.17 -15.06 -3.53
CA LEU A 93 9.68 -13.68 -3.38
C LEU A 93 10.43 -12.91 -2.29
N CYS A 94 10.76 -13.62 -1.20
CA CYS A 94 11.48 -13.09 -0.04
C CYS A 94 12.67 -14.03 0.28
N ALA A 95 13.57 -13.58 1.16
CA ALA A 95 14.48 -14.51 1.84
C ALA A 95 13.67 -15.38 2.83
N ASP A 96 14.12 -16.62 3.04
CA ASP A 96 13.52 -17.51 4.05
C ASP A 96 13.62 -16.88 5.44
N TYR A 97 12.60 -17.10 6.26
CA TYR A 97 12.59 -16.68 7.66
C TYR A 97 13.00 -17.84 8.56
N THR A 98 13.94 -17.58 9.47
CA THR A 98 14.36 -18.56 10.48
C THR A 98 13.62 -18.30 11.79
N GLY A 99 12.77 -19.23 12.19
CA GLY A 99 11.93 -19.10 13.38
C GLY A 99 12.74 -19.15 14.68
N THR A 100 12.28 -18.41 15.67
CA THR A 100 12.84 -18.32 17.02
C THR A 100 11.72 -18.26 18.06
N LYS A 101 11.95 -18.80 19.26
CA LYS A 101 10.99 -18.68 20.38
C LYS A 101 11.17 -17.33 21.08
N GLY A 102 10.05 -16.73 21.46
CA GLY A 102 10.04 -15.48 22.23
C GLY A 102 10.65 -14.30 21.48
N GLU A 103 10.48 -14.23 20.19
CA GLU A 103 11.01 -13.15 19.34
C GLU A 103 10.20 -11.86 19.54
N SER A 104 10.87 -10.71 19.72
CA SER A 104 10.17 -9.43 19.93
C SER A 104 9.41 -8.98 18.68
N ALA A 105 8.32 -8.24 18.86
CA ALA A 105 7.58 -7.65 17.74
C ALA A 105 8.49 -6.81 16.83
N ALA A 106 9.41 -6.03 17.40
CA ALA A 106 10.38 -5.24 16.64
C ALA A 106 11.30 -6.09 15.77
N ALA A 107 11.77 -7.24 16.28
CA ALA A 107 12.61 -8.17 15.51
C ALA A 107 11.81 -8.78 14.35
N ILE A 108 10.57 -9.23 14.59
CA ILE A 108 9.70 -9.79 13.56
C ILE A 108 9.44 -8.76 12.44
N ILE A 109 9.14 -7.52 12.79
CA ILE A 109 8.90 -6.45 11.82
C ILE A 109 10.16 -6.16 11.00
N ASP A 110 11.34 -6.01 11.65
CA ASP A 110 12.60 -5.72 10.95
C ASP A 110 13.04 -6.87 10.04
N GLN A 111 13.01 -8.11 10.54
CA GLN A 111 13.41 -9.27 9.75
C GLN A 111 12.47 -9.50 8.56
N SER A 112 11.15 -9.36 8.75
CA SER A 112 10.17 -9.48 7.66
C SER A 112 10.37 -8.40 6.59
N ALA A 113 10.61 -7.16 7.02
CA ALA A 113 10.89 -6.04 6.14
C ALA A 113 12.14 -6.29 5.28
N ARG A 114 13.24 -6.72 5.91
CA ARG A 114 14.50 -7.03 5.22
C ARG A 114 14.36 -8.22 4.29
N ALA A 115 13.75 -9.31 4.76
CA ALA A 115 13.55 -10.52 3.97
C ALA A 115 12.79 -10.25 2.67
N CYS A 116 11.75 -9.41 2.73
CA CYS A 116 10.88 -9.11 1.59
C CYS A 116 11.21 -7.78 0.89
N LYS A 117 12.20 -7.01 1.36
CA LYS A 117 12.54 -5.68 0.84
C LYS A 117 11.32 -4.75 0.83
N VAL A 118 10.54 -4.78 1.91
CA VAL A 118 9.41 -3.87 2.18
C VAL A 118 9.76 -3.05 3.42
N SER A 119 9.49 -1.75 3.41
CA SER A 119 9.87 -0.84 4.49
C SER A 119 9.20 -1.21 5.81
N GLN A 120 9.97 -1.16 6.92
CA GLN A 120 9.46 -1.29 8.28
C GLN A 120 8.35 -0.25 8.55
N LYS A 121 8.51 0.98 8.03
CA LYS A 121 7.52 2.05 8.14
C LYS A 121 6.20 1.67 7.45
N VAL A 122 6.26 1.00 6.31
CA VAL A 122 5.07 0.49 5.60
C VAL A 122 4.37 -0.59 6.43
N LEU A 123 5.11 -1.56 6.98
CA LEU A 123 4.52 -2.62 7.80
C LEU A 123 3.86 -2.05 9.06
N LEU A 124 4.51 -1.12 9.75
CA LEU A 124 3.95 -0.41 10.91
C LEU A 124 2.69 0.40 10.55
N THR A 125 2.70 1.06 9.40
CA THR A 125 1.55 1.84 8.90
C THR A 125 0.35 0.94 8.64
N VAL A 126 0.54 -0.19 7.95
CA VAL A 126 -0.54 -1.15 7.68
C VAL A 126 -1.07 -1.74 8.97
N MET A 127 -0.19 -2.16 9.89
CA MET A 127 -0.56 -2.69 11.20
C MET A 127 -1.41 -1.68 12.01
N GLN A 128 -1.01 -0.42 12.02
CA GLN A 128 -1.79 0.65 12.67
C GLN A 128 -3.11 0.89 11.97
N LYS A 129 -3.12 0.87 10.64
CA LYS A 129 -4.33 1.08 9.83
C LYS A 129 -5.36 -0.04 10.02
N GLU A 130 -4.92 -1.30 10.03
CA GLU A 130 -5.83 -2.45 10.08
C GLU A 130 -6.35 -2.74 11.50
N GLN A 131 -5.47 -2.71 12.50
CA GLN A 131 -5.80 -3.19 13.85
C GLN A 131 -5.42 -2.21 14.97
N HIS A 132 -4.93 -1.01 14.66
CA HIS A 132 -4.45 -0.04 15.66
C HIS A 132 -3.35 -0.57 16.61
N LEU A 133 -2.66 -1.65 16.24
CA LEU A 133 -1.77 -2.40 17.13
C LEU A 133 -0.55 -1.59 17.62
N VAL A 134 -0.07 -0.63 16.82
CA VAL A 134 1.09 0.18 17.21
C VAL A 134 0.81 1.00 18.48
N THR A 135 -0.45 1.44 18.66
CA THR A 135 -0.87 2.28 19.80
C THR A 135 -1.77 1.55 20.81
N ALA A 136 -2.14 0.29 20.55
CA ALA A 136 -3.03 -0.46 21.42
C ALA A 136 -2.37 -0.79 22.75
N VAL A 137 -2.98 -0.38 23.86
CA VAL A 137 -2.50 -0.66 25.23
C VAL A 137 -2.90 -2.06 25.69
N ASP A 138 -4.06 -2.57 25.23
CA ASP A 138 -4.56 -3.90 25.55
C ASP A 138 -5.14 -4.53 24.25
N PRO A 139 -4.27 -5.01 23.34
CA PRO A 139 -4.73 -5.61 22.10
C PRO A 139 -5.41 -6.94 22.34
N SER A 140 -6.58 -7.13 21.74
CA SER A 140 -7.29 -8.41 21.79
C SER A 140 -6.57 -9.50 21.00
N ASP A 141 -6.88 -10.77 21.29
CA ASP A 141 -6.38 -11.92 20.51
C ASP A 141 -6.70 -11.78 19.01
N TYR A 142 -7.88 -11.25 18.67
CA TYR A 142 -8.27 -11.02 17.29
C TYR A 142 -7.36 -9.98 16.60
N GLN A 143 -7.04 -8.88 17.26
CA GLN A 143 -6.14 -7.86 16.70
C GLN A 143 -4.75 -8.43 16.44
N LEU A 144 -4.23 -9.27 17.32
CA LEU A 144 -2.95 -9.96 17.14
C LEU A 144 -3.03 -11.03 16.06
N MET A 145 -4.16 -11.77 15.99
CA MET A 145 -4.38 -12.80 14.97
C MET A 145 -4.49 -12.22 13.57
N ALA A 146 -5.08 -11.04 13.41
CA ALA A 146 -5.34 -10.37 12.14
C ALA A 146 -4.47 -9.11 11.93
N ALA A 147 -3.28 -9.06 12.52
CA ALA A 147 -2.44 -7.87 12.69
C ALA A 147 -2.26 -6.99 11.43
N MET A 148 -2.25 -7.59 10.25
CA MET A 148 -2.09 -6.90 8.96
C MET A 148 -3.36 -6.96 8.10
N GLY A 149 -4.44 -7.59 8.56
CA GLY A 149 -5.64 -7.85 7.76
C GLY A 149 -5.44 -8.85 6.61
N LEU A 150 -4.32 -9.58 6.60
CA LEU A 150 -4.00 -10.52 5.54
C LEU A 150 -4.92 -11.74 5.59
N ASN A 151 -5.65 -12.00 4.50
CA ASN A 151 -6.62 -13.10 4.38
C ASN A 151 -7.66 -13.14 5.54
N CYS A 152 -8.06 -11.96 6.01
CA CYS A 152 -9.09 -11.77 7.03
C CYS A 152 -10.23 -10.91 6.43
N PRO A 153 -11.12 -11.48 5.61
CA PRO A 153 -12.19 -10.72 4.99
C PRO A 153 -13.28 -10.36 6.02
N ASP A 154 -13.92 -9.20 5.83
CA ASP A 154 -14.98 -8.69 6.75
C ASP A 154 -16.21 -9.62 6.85
N THR A 155 -16.38 -10.56 5.91
CA THR A 155 -17.57 -11.42 5.78
C THR A 155 -17.34 -12.87 6.15
N ALA A 156 -16.12 -13.25 6.55
CA ALA A 156 -15.75 -14.62 6.92
C ALA A 156 -14.63 -14.64 7.95
N ASP A 157 -14.37 -15.78 8.56
CA ASP A 157 -13.23 -15.98 9.46
C ASP A 157 -11.90 -15.80 8.71
N CYS A 158 -10.86 -15.35 9.45
CA CYS A 158 -9.49 -15.28 8.92
C CYS A 158 -9.00 -16.69 8.52
N ASP A 159 -8.25 -16.75 7.43
CA ASP A 159 -7.58 -17.97 7.02
C ASP A 159 -6.57 -18.44 8.10
N PRO A 160 -6.76 -19.64 8.71
CA PRO A 160 -5.87 -20.13 9.76
C PRO A 160 -4.39 -20.24 9.34
N ALA A 161 -4.11 -20.39 8.05
CA ALA A 161 -2.74 -20.47 7.54
C ALA A 161 -1.98 -19.15 7.74
N TYR A 162 -2.69 -18.02 7.84
CA TYR A 162 -2.12 -16.68 8.04
C TYR A 162 -2.40 -16.10 9.43
N ALA A 163 -3.11 -16.84 10.31
CA ALA A 163 -3.46 -16.36 11.63
C ALA A 163 -2.23 -16.23 12.56
N GLY A 164 -2.20 -15.13 13.33
CA GLY A 164 -1.17 -14.83 14.31
C GLY A 164 -0.15 -13.79 13.85
N PHE A 165 0.39 -13.04 14.82
CA PHE A 165 1.21 -11.85 14.58
C PHE A 165 2.34 -12.07 13.57
N PHE A 166 3.18 -13.08 13.78
CA PHE A 166 4.30 -13.39 12.89
C PHE A 166 3.84 -13.68 11.46
N ARG A 167 2.85 -14.58 11.29
CA ARG A 167 2.35 -14.96 9.97
C ARG A 167 1.68 -13.82 9.24
N GLN A 168 1.02 -12.94 9.98
CA GLN A 168 0.45 -11.72 9.42
C GLN A 168 1.53 -10.78 8.92
N VAL A 169 2.59 -10.50 9.69
CA VAL A 169 3.63 -9.55 9.32
C VAL A 169 4.49 -10.05 8.16
N TYR A 170 5.07 -11.26 8.29
CA TYR A 170 5.88 -11.84 7.22
C TYR A 170 5.05 -12.17 5.98
N GLY A 171 3.85 -12.72 6.18
CA GLY A 171 2.94 -13.04 5.09
C GLY A 171 2.47 -11.81 4.32
N ALA A 172 2.16 -10.70 4.98
CA ALA A 172 1.80 -9.45 4.31
C ALA A 172 2.97 -8.86 3.51
N ALA A 173 4.19 -8.87 4.08
CA ALA A 173 5.39 -8.45 3.36
C ALA A 173 5.64 -9.31 2.11
N LYS A 174 5.49 -10.65 2.23
CA LYS A 174 5.58 -11.60 1.10
C LYS A 174 4.47 -11.36 0.07
N ARG A 175 3.24 -11.04 0.51
CA ARG A 175 2.11 -10.73 -0.36
C ARG A 175 2.36 -9.48 -1.22
N TYR A 176 3.00 -8.44 -0.68
CA TYR A 176 3.40 -7.27 -1.48
C TYR A 176 4.42 -7.64 -2.56
N ARG A 177 5.36 -8.54 -2.27
CA ARG A 177 6.28 -9.05 -3.32
C ARG A 177 5.54 -9.85 -4.38
N TYR A 178 4.60 -10.68 -3.98
CA TYR A 178 3.75 -11.42 -4.93
C TYR A 178 2.99 -10.47 -5.85
N TYR A 179 2.36 -9.43 -5.33
CA TYR A 179 1.66 -8.43 -6.14
C TYR A 179 2.60 -7.71 -7.11
N LEU A 180 3.82 -7.38 -6.67
CA LEU A 180 4.81 -6.72 -7.51
C LEU A 180 5.23 -7.58 -8.72
N GLU A 181 5.33 -8.89 -8.55
CA GLU A 181 5.74 -9.83 -9.60
C GLU A 181 4.57 -10.28 -10.49
N HIS A 182 3.33 -10.05 -10.04
CA HIS A 182 2.11 -10.49 -10.71
C HIS A 182 1.13 -9.33 -10.93
N GLU A 183 1.63 -8.10 -11.09
CA GLU A 183 0.84 -6.88 -11.24
C GLU A 183 -0.20 -7.01 -12.38
N GLU A 184 0.13 -7.71 -13.45
CA GLU A 184 -0.75 -7.94 -14.60
C GLU A 184 -1.99 -8.79 -14.30
N GLN A 185 -2.00 -9.53 -13.19
CA GLN A 185 -3.17 -10.31 -12.76
C GLN A 185 -4.23 -9.45 -12.05
N TYR A 186 -3.86 -8.20 -11.73
CA TYR A 186 -4.71 -7.27 -10.99
C TYR A 186 -5.06 -6.07 -11.88
N GLY A 187 -6.18 -5.41 -11.58
CA GLY A 187 -6.70 -4.32 -12.40
C GLY A 187 -5.98 -2.98 -12.27
N TYR A 188 -4.85 -2.90 -11.54
CA TYR A 188 -4.14 -1.66 -11.27
C TYR A 188 -2.69 -1.75 -11.73
N THR A 189 -2.30 -0.86 -12.65
CA THR A 189 -0.99 -0.90 -13.30
C THR A 189 -0.29 0.44 -13.20
N ALA A 190 0.97 0.43 -12.77
CA ALA A 190 1.80 1.63 -12.73
C ALA A 190 2.06 2.20 -14.13
N HIS A 191 2.33 3.50 -14.20
CA HIS A 191 2.59 4.27 -15.43
C HIS A 191 1.42 4.22 -16.44
N ASN A 192 0.20 4.03 -15.95
CA ASN A 192 -1.01 3.93 -16.76
C ASN A 192 -2.20 4.64 -16.10
N LEU A 193 -3.23 4.91 -16.91
CA LEU A 193 -4.53 5.33 -16.42
C LEU A 193 -5.32 4.14 -15.88
N ASN A 194 -5.81 4.29 -14.66
CA ASN A 194 -6.60 3.29 -13.97
C ASN A 194 -7.92 3.93 -13.51
N TYR A 195 -9.06 3.30 -13.81
CA TYR A 195 -10.32 3.73 -13.22
C TYR A 195 -10.44 3.12 -11.83
N ILE A 196 -10.46 3.95 -10.79
CA ILE A 196 -10.52 3.52 -9.40
C ILE A 196 -11.84 4.00 -8.80
N GLN A 197 -12.62 3.05 -8.27
CA GLN A 197 -13.89 3.34 -7.61
C GLN A 197 -13.67 4.06 -6.27
N TYR A 198 -14.67 4.85 -5.84
CA TYR A 198 -14.67 5.47 -4.52
C TYR A 198 -15.18 4.52 -3.42
N HIS A 199 -16.01 3.51 -3.80
CA HIS A 199 -16.69 2.65 -2.84
C HIS A 199 -17.04 1.29 -3.50
N PRO A 200 -17.24 0.20 -2.72
CA PRO A 200 -17.77 -1.07 -3.23
C PRO A 200 -19.08 -0.94 -3.99
N ASN A 201 -19.95 0.00 -3.58
CA ASN A 201 -21.15 0.34 -4.34
C ASN A 201 -20.78 1.13 -5.61
N ALA A 202 -20.90 0.50 -6.77
CA ALA A 202 -20.56 1.10 -8.06
C ALA A 202 -21.37 2.37 -8.39
N ALA A 203 -22.53 2.58 -7.76
CA ALA A 203 -23.31 3.81 -7.92
C ALA A 203 -22.59 5.06 -7.36
N CYS A 204 -21.61 4.88 -6.50
CA CYS A 204 -20.75 5.95 -5.98
C CYS A 204 -19.74 6.47 -7.02
N GLY A 205 -19.59 5.78 -8.14
CA GLY A 205 -18.66 6.16 -9.19
C GLY A 205 -17.20 5.98 -8.82
N GLY A 206 -16.34 6.70 -9.51
CA GLY A 206 -14.88 6.68 -9.36
C GLY A 206 -14.25 7.73 -10.26
N ALA A 207 -12.92 7.76 -10.33
CA ALA A 207 -12.19 8.64 -11.21
C ALA A 207 -11.02 7.92 -11.90
N GLN A 208 -10.57 8.50 -13.01
CA GLN A 208 -9.32 8.10 -13.65
C GLN A 208 -8.15 8.61 -12.83
N VAL A 209 -7.23 7.71 -12.49
CA VAL A 209 -5.99 8.01 -11.80
C VAL A 209 -4.83 7.56 -12.68
N TYR A 210 -3.90 8.45 -12.94
CA TYR A 210 -2.61 8.08 -13.50
C TYR A 210 -1.72 7.59 -12.35
N ILE A 211 -1.53 6.29 -12.24
CA ILE A 211 -0.67 5.71 -11.20
C ILE A 211 0.79 5.90 -11.61
N GLU A 212 1.55 6.65 -10.80
CA GLU A 212 2.90 7.08 -11.14
C GLU A 212 3.98 6.02 -10.85
N ASN A 213 3.70 5.09 -9.91
CA ASN A 213 4.70 4.12 -9.44
C ASN A 213 4.06 2.80 -9.00
N LYS A 214 4.89 1.78 -8.83
CA LYS A 214 4.45 0.43 -8.47
C LYS A 214 3.92 0.34 -7.04
N ALA A 215 4.52 1.03 -6.10
CA ALA A 215 4.08 1.05 -4.70
C ALA A 215 2.62 1.50 -4.56
N THR A 216 2.24 2.57 -5.28
CA THR A 216 0.84 3.03 -5.30
C THR A 216 -0.08 2.03 -5.99
N ALA A 217 0.35 1.36 -7.06
CA ALA A 217 -0.42 0.29 -7.68
C ALA A 217 -0.68 -0.87 -6.69
N LEU A 218 0.34 -1.29 -5.92
CA LEU A 218 0.20 -2.33 -4.89
C LEU A 218 -0.76 -1.93 -3.77
N LEU A 219 -0.79 -0.66 -3.36
CA LEU A 219 -1.76 -0.19 -2.39
C LEU A 219 -3.20 -0.30 -2.91
N TYR A 220 -3.44 -0.05 -4.21
CA TYR A 220 -4.75 -0.26 -4.82
C TYR A 220 -5.09 -1.74 -5.04
N ILE A 221 -4.11 -2.62 -5.24
CA ILE A 221 -4.33 -4.07 -5.24
C ILE A 221 -4.78 -4.54 -3.85
N TYR A 222 -4.16 -4.00 -2.80
CA TYR A 222 -4.48 -4.34 -1.41
C TYR A 222 -5.79 -3.69 -0.92
N THR A 223 -6.04 -2.42 -1.28
CA THR A 223 -7.23 -1.64 -0.91
C THR A 223 -7.80 -0.98 -2.17
N PRO A 224 -8.78 -1.60 -2.89
CA PRO A 224 -9.12 -1.26 -4.27
C PRO A 224 -10.01 -0.01 -4.44
N TYR A 225 -9.97 0.92 -3.50
CA TYR A 225 -10.78 2.15 -3.53
C TYR A 225 -9.92 3.37 -3.26
N GLN A 226 -10.24 4.48 -3.96
CA GLN A 226 -9.68 5.78 -3.64
C GLN A 226 -10.63 6.59 -2.75
N PRO A 227 -10.13 7.47 -1.87
CA PRO A 227 -11.00 8.38 -1.12
C PRO A 227 -11.70 9.36 -2.08
N ASN A 228 -12.98 9.62 -1.86
CA ASN A 228 -13.70 10.70 -2.52
C ASN A 228 -13.41 12.06 -1.82
N ILE A 229 -13.92 13.16 -2.37
CA ILE A 229 -13.73 14.51 -1.81
C ILE A 229 -14.24 14.60 -0.38
N ALA A 230 -15.38 13.98 -0.07
CA ALA A 230 -15.95 14.01 1.28
C ALA A 230 -15.04 13.28 2.29
N ALA A 231 -14.44 12.16 1.91
CA ALA A 231 -13.45 11.45 2.73
C ALA A 231 -12.20 12.29 2.98
N LEU A 232 -11.68 12.95 1.95
CA LEU A 232 -10.47 13.80 2.05
C LEU A 232 -10.75 15.04 2.91
N ALA A 233 -11.87 15.73 2.68
CA ALA A 233 -12.26 16.91 3.45
C ALA A 233 -12.52 16.61 4.94
N ALA A 234 -12.91 15.38 5.27
CA ALA A 234 -13.14 14.95 6.65
C ALA A 234 -11.83 14.70 7.44
N GLY A 235 -10.65 14.73 6.80
CA GLY A 235 -9.36 14.42 7.46
C GLY A 235 -9.40 13.04 8.12
N ASN A 236 -9.29 12.97 9.45
CA ASN A 236 -9.43 11.71 10.23
C ASN A 236 -10.90 11.34 10.51
N GLY A 237 -11.86 12.19 10.14
CA GLY A 237 -13.28 11.98 10.39
C GLY A 237 -13.96 11.13 9.30
N THR A 238 -15.29 11.06 9.41
CA THR A 238 -16.18 10.33 8.51
C THR A 238 -16.68 11.26 7.42
N GLY A 239 -16.58 10.84 6.16
CA GLY A 239 -17.15 11.52 5.00
C GLY A 239 -18.63 11.15 4.79
N ASP A 240 -19.00 10.94 3.53
CA ASP A 240 -20.36 10.52 3.14
C ASP A 240 -20.50 9.00 2.95
N SER A 241 -21.68 8.56 2.52
CA SER A 241 -21.98 7.14 2.28
C SER A 241 -21.22 6.50 1.11
N CYS A 242 -20.52 7.31 0.32
CA CYS A 242 -19.67 6.86 -0.79
C CYS A 242 -18.15 6.95 -0.46
N SER A 243 -17.82 7.25 0.78
CA SER A 243 -16.44 7.42 1.22
C SER A 243 -15.78 6.09 1.55
N SER A 244 -14.55 5.90 1.07
CA SER A 244 -13.63 4.84 1.49
C SER A 244 -12.37 5.47 2.07
N TYR A 245 -11.82 4.83 3.10
CA TYR A 245 -10.79 5.45 3.94
C TYR A 245 -9.43 4.78 3.88
N GLY A 246 -9.33 3.54 3.37
CA GLY A 246 -8.12 2.72 3.49
C GLY A 246 -6.85 3.39 2.98
N ASN A 247 -6.85 3.90 1.75
CA ASN A 247 -5.68 4.57 1.16
C ASN A 247 -5.45 5.98 1.74
N ARG A 248 -6.54 6.72 2.12
CA ARG A 248 -6.42 7.97 2.87
C ARG A 248 -5.74 7.74 4.23
N ASN A 249 -6.22 6.75 4.98
CA ASN A 249 -5.69 6.45 6.30
C ASN A 249 -4.25 5.95 6.22
N PHE A 250 -3.90 5.17 5.18
CA PHE A 250 -2.51 4.79 4.94
C PHE A 250 -1.63 6.03 4.79
N ALA A 251 -1.99 6.98 3.92
CA ALA A 251 -1.22 8.19 3.70
C ALA A 251 -1.07 9.03 4.98
N LEU A 252 -2.17 9.24 5.72
CA LEU A 252 -2.16 10.02 6.97
C LEU A 252 -1.28 9.37 8.03
N ILE A 253 -1.42 8.05 8.27
CA ILE A 253 -0.63 7.32 9.26
C ILE A 253 0.84 7.31 8.85
N TYR A 254 1.15 7.04 7.57
CA TYR A 254 2.52 7.01 7.07
C TYR A 254 3.22 8.37 7.25
N THR A 255 2.54 9.45 6.93
CA THR A 255 3.07 10.82 7.14
C THR A 255 3.30 11.10 8.62
N CYS A 256 2.36 10.76 9.51
CA CYS A 256 2.54 10.91 10.95
C CYS A 256 3.75 10.13 11.48
N LEU A 257 3.97 8.89 11.01
CA LEU A 257 5.11 8.06 11.42
C LEU A 257 6.45 8.67 10.98
N LEU A 258 6.49 9.36 9.82
CA LEU A 258 7.70 10.05 9.36
C LEU A 258 8.04 11.26 10.25
N TYR A 259 7.06 12.10 10.57
CA TYR A 259 7.29 13.30 11.41
C TYR A 259 7.79 12.94 12.82
N THR A 260 7.30 11.85 13.40
CA THR A 260 7.76 11.43 14.75
C THR A 260 9.19 10.91 14.74
N SER A 261 9.64 10.26 13.65
CA SER A 261 11.03 9.77 13.54
C SER A 261 12.04 10.89 13.26
N ASP A 262 11.68 11.88 12.45
CA ASP A 262 12.57 13.01 12.13
C ASP A 262 12.70 14.00 13.29
N ALA A 263 11.65 14.19 14.09
CA ALA A 263 11.70 15.02 15.31
C ALA A 263 12.57 14.42 16.41
N ALA A 264 12.72 13.09 16.49
CA ALA A 264 13.62 12.42 17.41
C ALA A 264 15.11 12.60 17.02
N ASP A 265 15.41 12.64 15.73
CA ASP A 265 16.77 12.83 15.20
C ASP A 265 17.26 14.29 15.34
N ASP A 266 16.35 15.26 15.26
CA ASP A 266 16.66 16.70 15.44
C ASP A 266 16.91 17.07 16.93
N SER A 267 16.40 16.27 17.88
CA SER A 267 16.64 16.46 19.31
C SER A 267 18.02 15.94 19.79
N LEU A 268 18.76 15.25 18.92
CA LEU A 268 20.10 14.70 19.19
C LEU A 268 21.24 15.49 18.50
N ARG A 269 20.93 16.59 17.81
CA ARG A 269 21.88 17.55 17.25
C ARG A 269 21.89 18.84 18.05
#